data_5c168f1c181c35306b6db4c6b8583133
#
_entry.id   5c168f1c181c35306b6db4c6b8583133
#
_cell.length_a   1.000
_cell.length_b   1.000
_cell.length_c   1.000
_cell.angle_alpha   90.00
_cell.angle_beta   90.00
_cell.angle_gamma   90.00
#
_symmetry.space_group_name_H-M   'P 1'
#
loop_
_entity.id
_entity.type
_entity.pdbx_description
1 polymer ?
#
loop_
_entity_poly.entity_id
_entity_poly.type
_entity_poly.pdbx_seq_one_letter_code
_entity_poly.pdbx_strand_id
1 'polypeptide(L)'
;MGSAREAALSTPLFSSVIRTASQERHTEAEQAPFMNGLLGGRFGVDAFTRYTEQLLFVYRALEDSATLLEDDPVAGPFLRPELRRVAELERDLRHLLGEDWRDRVAPLPATERYAARIREVAASWPAGYVAHHYTRYLGDLSGGQMIRRIAERTWGLESKGDGVRFYVFEGIDNPAAFKREYRARLDALPVDELEKRRVVEECRSAFALNNAVFADLGTLFPATA
;
A
#
# COMPACT_ATOMS: atom_id res chain seq x y z
N MET A 1 -7.30 16.36 52.89
CA MET A 1 -6.81 17.05 51.71
C MET A 1 -6.34 16.00 50.71
N GLY A 2 -7.29 15.57 49.88
CA GLY A 2 -7.02 14.56 48.83
C GLY A 2 -6.60 15.24 47.55
N SER A 3 -5.35 15.05 47.18
CA SER A 3 -4.83 15.47 45.89
C SER A 3 -5.43 14.53 44.80
N ALA A 4 -6.44 14.99 44.10
CA ALA A 4 -6.88 14.37 42.88
C ALA A 4 -5.76 14.66 41.81
N ARG A 5 -4.92 13.67 41.55
CA ARG A 5 -4.09 13.64 40.33
C ARG A 5 -5.07 13.45 39.17
N GLU A 6 -5.45 14.54 38.54
CA GLU A 6 -6.01 14.54 37.21
C GLU A 6 -5.00 13.85 36.28
N ALA A 7 -5.28 12.59 35.94
CA ALA A 7 -4.60 11.93 34.85
C ALA A 7 -4.99 12.70 33.59
N ALA A 8 -4.09 13.56 33.12
CA ALA A 8 -4.21 14.17 31.81
C ALA A 8 -4.30 13.02 30.80
N LEU A 9 -5.49 12.80 30.26
CA LEU A 9 -5.71 11.89 29.14
C LEU A 9 -4.91 12.45 27.97
N SER A 10 -3.71 11.92 27.75
CA SER A 10 -2.90 12.32 26.60
C SER A 10 -3.68 12.01 25.33
N THR A 11 -3.87 13.03 24.50
CA THR A 11 -4.51 12.85 23.18
C THR A 11 -3.76 11.72 22.46
N PRO A 12 -4.46 10.72 21.93
CA PRO A 12 -3.78 9.61 21.26
C PRO A 12 -3.02 10.10 20.03
N LEU A 13 -1.85 9.52 19.79
CA LEU A 13 -1.03 9.83 18.62
C LEU A 13 -1.83 9.58 17.33
N PHE A 14 -1.72 10.49 16.35
CA PHE A 14 -2.48 10.42 15.11
C PHE A 14 -2.22 9.12 14.34
N SER A 15 -0.98 8.66 14.29
CA SER A 15 -0.60 7.37 13.69
C SER A 15 -1.30 6.18 14.34
N SER A 16 -1.55 6.25 15.66
CA SER A 16 -2.30 5.24 16.39
C SER A 16 -3.79 5.29 16.06
N VAL A 17 -4.35 6.50 15.92
CA VAL A 17 -5.75 6.70 15.51
C VAL A 17 -5.98 6.11 14.11
N ILE A 18 -5.13 6.44 13.13
CA ILE A 18 -5.19 5.88 11.78
C ILE A 18 -5.15 4.35 11.83
N ARG A 19 -4.18 3.78 12.54
CA ARG A 19 -4.03 2.33 12.63
C ARG A 19 -5.26 1.65 13.20
N THR A 20 -5.81 2.18 14.29
CA THR A 20 -7.00 1.61 14.94
C THR A 20 -8.23 1.75 14.05
N ALA A 21 -8.42 2.92 13.43
CA ALA A 21 -9.57 3.20 12.59
C ALA A 21 -9.58 2.41 11.27
N SER A 22 -8.40 2.00 10.77
CA SER A 22 -8.27 1.19 9.56
C SER A 22 -8.17 -0.32 9.82
N GLN A 23 -8.13 -0.76 11.08
CA GLN A 23 -7.88 -2.17 11.43
C GLN A 23 -8.93 -3.12 10.85
N GLU A 24 -10.21 -2.76 10.90
CA GLU A 24 -11.30 -3.57 10.35
C GLU A 24 -11.11 -3.77 8.84
N ARG A 25 -10.86 -2.69 8.11
CA ARG A 25 -10.62 -2.73 6.66
C ARG A 25 -9.36 -3.48 6.27
N HIS A 26 -8.32 -3.39 7.11
CA HIS A 26 -7.11 -4.18 6.96
C HIS A 26 -7.41 -5.69 7.10
N THR A 27 -8.18 -6.06 8.11
CA THR A 27 -8.61 -7.45 8.30
C THR A 27 -9.47 -7.96 7.14
N GLU A 28 -10.40 -7.15 6.64
CA GLU A 28 -11.18 -7.49 5.44
C GLU A 28 -10.27 -7.74 4.23
N ALA A 29 -9.23 -6.91 4.04
CA ALA A 29 -8.25 -7.07 2.96
C ALA A 29 -7.50 -8.40 3.05
N GLU A 30 -7.04 -8.76 4.25
CA GLU A 30 -6.35 -10.04 4.50
C GLU A 30 -7.27 -11.24 4.30
N GLN A 31 -8.56 -11.10 4.60
CA GLN A 31 -9.58 -12.14 4.47
C GLN A 31 -10.25 -12.17 3.09
N ALA A 32 -9.91 -11.28 2.19
CA ALA A 32 -10.47 -11.29 0.84
C ALA A 32 -10.24 -12.66 0.18
N PRO A 33 -11.25 -13.27 -0.49
CA PRO A 33 -11.13 -14.61 -1.06
C PRO A 33 -9.94 -14.77 -1.99
N PHE A 34 -9.66 -13.76 -2.81
CA PHE A 34 -8.48 -13.74 -3.68
C PHE A 34 -7.18 -13.80 -2.86
N MET A 35 -7.03 -12.94 -1.86
CA MET A 35 -5.82 -12.93 -1.02
C MET A 35 -5.65 -14.24 -0.24
N ASN A 36 -6.73 -14.79 0.30
CA ASN A 36 -6.71 -16.10 0.94
C ASN A 36 -6.28 -17.23 -0.02
N GLY A 37 -6.73 -17.18 -1.28
CA GLY A 37 -6.31 -18.13 -2.32
C GLY A 37 -4.82 -17.98 -2.64
N LEU A 38 -4.37 -16.74 -2.82
CA LEU A 38 -2.98 -16.40 -3.14
C LEU A 38 -2.03 -16.79 -2.01
N LEU A 39 -2.33 -16.36 -0.78
CA LEU A 39 -1.51 -16.65 0.40
C LEU A 39 -1.54 -18.14 0.79
N GLY A 40 -2.64 -18.82 0.51
CA GLY A 40 -2.75 -20.27 0.68
C GLY A 40 -2.07 -21.10 -0.42
N GLY A 41 -1.47 -20.47 -1.44
CA GLY A 41 -0.83 -21.17 -2.56
C GLY A 41 -1.81 -21.97 -3.42
N ARG A 42 -3.09 -21.60 -3.41
CA ARG A 42 -4.13 -22.31 -4.19
C ARG A 42 -4.21 -21.85 -5.64
N PHE A 43 -3.62 -20.71 -5.95
CA PHE A 43 -3.57 -20.17 -7.31
C PHE A 43 -2.20 -20.42 -7.95
N GLY A 44 -2.17 -20.45 -9.27
CA GLY A 44 -0.96 -20.47 -10.07
C GLY A 44 -0.21 -19.14 -10.07
N VAL A 45 0.98 -19.12 -10.67
CA VAL A 45 1.79 -17.90 -10.83
C VAL A 45 1.08 -16.83 -11.65
N ASP A 46 0.13 -17.21 -12.50
CA ASP A 46 -0.72 -16.32 -13.30
C ASP A 46 -1.56 -15.37 -12.44
N ALA A 47 -2.13 -15.86 -11.34
CA ALA A 47 -2.86 -15.01 -10.39
C ALA A 47 -1.93 -14.00 -9.69
N PHE A 48 -0.73 -14.43 -9.30
CA PHE A 48 0.28 -13.54 -8.74
C PHE A 48 0.75 -12.50 -9.76
N THR A 49 0.96 -12.92 -11.00
CA THR A 49 1.33 -12.03 -12.11
C THR A 49 0.23 -10.98 -12.32
N ARG A 50 -1.03 -11.40 -12.39
CA ARG A 50 -2.15 -10.48 -12.57
C ARG A 50 -2.31 -9.51 -11.40
N TYR A 51 -2.03 -9.94 -10.19
CA TYR A 51 -1.97 -9.04 -9.02
C TYR A 51 -0.82 -8.03 -9.15
N THR A 52 0.38 -8.49 -9.54
CA THR A 52 1.56 -7.63 -9.75
C THR A 52 1.30 -6.57 -10.82
N GLU A 53 0.57 -6.91 -11.89
CA GLU A 53 0.13 -5.94 -12.90
C GLU A 53 -0.74 -4.83 -12.28
N GLN A 54 -1.69 -5.17 -11.41
CA GLN A 54 -2.56 -4.17 -10.79
C GLN A 54 -1.78 -3.25 -9.85
N LEU A 55 -0.79 -3.79 -9.15
CA LEU A 55 0.13 -2.98 -8.34
C LEU A 55 0.87 -1.94 -9.18
N LEU A 56 1.32 -2.28 -10.40
CA LEU A 56 2.02 -1.33 -11.27
C LEU A 56 1.19 -0.06 -11.52
N PHE A 57 -0.10 -0.18 -11.82
CA PHE A 57 -0.95 0.99 -12.11
C PHE A 57 -1.21 1.84 -10.86
N VAL A 58 -1.37 1.21 -9.69
CA VAL A 58 -1.52 1.92 -8.42
C VAL A 58 -0.24 2.67 -8.05
N TYR A 59 0.92 2.01 -8.17
CA TYR A 59 2.21 2.62 -7.82
C TYR A 59 2.64 3.69 -8.83
N ARG A 60 2.34 3.53 -10.12
CA ARG A 60 2.50 4.61 -11.11
C ARG A 60 1.68 5.84 -10.71
N ALA A 61 0.42 5.66 -10.30
CA ALA A 61 -0.39 6.78 -9.86
C ALA A 61 0.21 7.48 -8.62
N LEU A 62 0.77 6.73 -7.66
CA LEU A 62 1.45 7.29 -6.49
C LEU A 62 2.74 8.03 -6.88
N GLU A 63 3.61 7.41 -7.67
CA GLU A 63 4.95 7.94 -7.96
C GLU A 63 4.92 9.08 -8.97
N ASP A 64 4.06 9.01 -10.00
CA ASP A 64 3.86 10.11 -10.95
C ASP A 64 3.28 11.35 -10.24
N SER A 65 2.35 11.14 -9.31
CA SER A 65 1.77 12.23 -8.52
C SER A 65 2.72 12.83 -7.49
N ALA A 66 3.75 12.09 -7.06
CA ALA A 66 4.73 12.56 -6.08
C ALA A 66 5.47 13.82 -6.57
N THR A 67 5.72 13.94 -7.87
CA THR A 67 6.40 15.12 -8.45
C THR A 67 5.66 16.43 -8.23
N LEU A 68 4.33 16.38 -8.07
CA LEU A 68 3.50 17.55 -7.76
C LEU A 68 3.60 17.98 -6.30
N LEU A 69 4.14 17.11 -5.44
CA LEU A 69 4.08 17.23 -3.99
C LEU A 69 5.47 17.27 -3.32
N GLU A 70 6.55 17.34 -4.11
CA GLU A 70 7.93 17.30 -3.59
C GLU A 70 8.19 18.46 -2.59
N ASP A 71 7.70 19.65 -2.90
CA ASP A 71 7.86 20.84 -2.06
C ASP A 71 6.65 21.09 -1.13
N ASP A 72 5.66 20.20 -1.12
CA ASP A 72 4.48 20.36 -0.26
C ASP A 72 4.83 20.07 1.20
N PRO A 73 4.48 20.98 2.15
CA PRO A 73 4.86 20.82 3.55
C PRO A 73 4.18 19.64 4.26
N VAL A 74 3.10 19.10 3.71
CA VAL A 74 2.35 17.98 4.28
C VAL A 74 2.81 16.66 3.67
N ALA A 75 2.86 16.56 2.34
CA ALA A 75 3.16 15.32 1.63
C ALA A 75 4.67 15.13 1.38
N GLY A 76 5.42 16.19 1.08
CA GLY A 76 6.84 16.11 0.74
C GLY A 76 7.70 15.31 1.72
N PRO A 77 7.55 15.46 3.06
CA PRO A 77 8.31 14.68 4.03
C PRO A 77 8.16 13.15 3.93
N PHE A 78 7.14 12.65 3.24
CA PHE A 78 6.90 11.22 3.04
C PHE A 78 7.47 10.66 1.75
N LEU A 79 7.81 11.54 0.79
CA LEU A 79 8.29 11.17 -0.54
C LEU A 79 9.76 10.76 -0.51
N ARG A 80 9.99 9.53 -0.09
CA ARG A 80 11.34 8.98 0.10
C ARG A 80 11.73 8.12 -1.13
N PRO A 81 12.90 8.38 -1.76
CA PRO A 81 13.35 7.62 -2.93
C PRO A 81 13.42 6.11 -2.68
N GLU A 82 13.80 5.67 -1.46
CA GLU A 82 13.89 4.26 -1.08
C GLU A 82 12.55 3.52 -1.09
N LEU A 83 11.44 4.27 -1.11
CA LEU A 83 10.09 3.70 -1.21
C LEU A 83 9.64 3.45 -2.65
N ARG A 84 10.26 4.08 -3.66
CA ARG A 84 9.82 3.93 -5.06
C ARG A 84 9.83 2.47 -5.51
N ARG A 85 8.75 2.03 -6.16
CA ARG A 85 8.51 0.62 -6.53
C ARG A 85 8.22 0.39 -8.01
N VAL A 86 7.94 1.45 -8.78
CA VAL A 86 7.56 1.28 -10.21
C VAL A 86 8.65 0.56 -11.00
N ALA A 87 9.91 0.95 -10.85
CA ALA A 87 11.03 0.31 -11.55
C ALA A 87 11.14 -1.19 -11.20
N GLU A 88 10.93 -1.55 -9.94
CA GLU A 88 10.99 -2.94 -9.49
C GLU A 88 9.77 -3.74 -10.00
N LEU A 89 8.58 -3.14 -10.03
CA LEU A 89 7.40 -3.76 -10.65
C LEU A 89 7.58 -4.01 -12.15
N GLU A 90 8.22 -3.08 -12.87
CA GLU A 90 8.53 -3.27 -14.28
C GLU A 90 9.53 -4.41 -14.53
N ARG A 91 10.51 -4.59 -13.63
CA ARG A 91 11.43 -5.74 -13.66
C ARG A 91 10.71 -7.05 -13.40
N ASP A 92 9.85 -7.06 -12.37
CA ASP A 92 9.05 -8.23 -12.02
C ASP A 92 8.15 -8.65 -13.18
N LEU A 93 7.44 -7.71 -13.80
CA LEU A 93 6.54 -8.00 -14.92
C LEU A 93 7.31 -8.45 -16.17
N ARG A 94 8.49 -7.90 -16.44
CA ARG A 94 9.36 -8.39 -17.51
C ARG A 94 9.77 -9.85 -17.27
N HIS A 95 10.12 -10.20 -16.04
CA HIS A 95 10.47 -11.57 -15.67
C HIS A 95 9.27 -12.53 -15.81
N LEU A 96 8.10 -12.11 -15.34
CA LEU A 96 6.89 -12.95 -15.30
C LEU A 96 6.19 -13.09 -16.66
N LEU A 97 6.26 -12.07 -17.52
CA LEU A 97 5.52 -11.98 -18.78
C LEU A 97 6.40 -11.99 -20.03
N GLY A 98 7.71 -11.72 -19.90
CA GLY A 98 8.62 -11.56 -21.04
C GLY A 98 8.81 -10.10 -21.47
N GLU A 99 9.60 -9.87 -22.52
CA GLU A 99 10.01 -8.52 -22.96
C GLU A 99 8.83 -7.67 -23.48
N ASP A 100 7.80 -8.31 -24.01
CA ASP A 100 6.57 -7.70 -24.52
C ASP A 100 5.52 -7.41 -23.43
N TRP A 101 5.89 -7.48 -22.17
CA TRP A 101 4.97 -7.34 -21.02
C TRP A 101 4.11 -6.06 -21.07
N ARG A 102 4.64 -4.96 -21.63
CA ARG A 102 3.92 -3.69 -21.69
C ARG A 102 2.64 -3.75 -22.54
N ASP A 103 2.66 -4.57 -23.57
CA ASP A 103 1.52 -4.76 -24.47
C ASP A 103 0.49 -5.74 -23.90
N ARG A 104 0.84 -6.43 -22.80
CA ARG A 104 0.04 -7.48 -22.18
C ARG A 104 -0.69 -7.05 -20.92
N VAL A 105 -0.28 -5.92 -20.32
CA VAL A 105 -0.84 -5.46 -19.04
C VAL A 105 -1.94 -4.43 -19.25
N ALA A 106 -3.03 -4.55 -18.49
CA ALA A 106 -4.11 -3.59 -18.48
C ALA A 106 -4.73 -3.47 -17.09
N PRO A 107 -5.10 -2.25 -16.63
CA PRO A 107 -5.73 -2.08 -15.34
C PRO A 107 -7.13 -2.69 -15.33
N LEU A 108 -7.52 -3.28 -14.21
CA LEU A 108 -8.90 -3.67 -13.95
C LEU A 108 -9.74 -2.43 -13.58
N PRO A 109 -11.07 -2.46 -13.74
CA PRO A 109 -11.93 -1.32 -13.43
C PRO A 109 -11.74 -0.76 -12.01
N ALA A 110 -11.55 -1.62 -11.00
CA ALA A 110 -11.28 -1.18 -9.64
C ALA A 110 -9.89 -0.53 -9.53
N THR A 111 -8.89 -1.02 -10.26
CA THR A 111 -7.55 -0.45 -10.30
C THR A 111 -7.55 0.94 -10.92
N GLU A 112 -8.31 1.14 -12.01
CA GLU A 112 -8.48 2.45 -12.64
C GLU A 112 -9.10 3.46 -11.67
N ARG A 113 -10.16 3.07 -10.95
CA ARG A 113 -10.78 3.91 -9.92
C ARG A 113 -9.81 4.26 -8.80
N TYR A 114 -9.01 3.29 -8.36
CA TYR A 114 -8.01 3.52 -7.31
C TYR A 114 -6.93 4.49 -7.78
N ALA A 115 -6.35 4.27 -8.96
CA ALA A 115 -5.35 5.16 -9.55
C ALA A 115 -5.92 6.57 -9.80
N ALA A 116 -7.17 6.69 -10.25
CA ALA A 116 -7.85 7.97 -10.44
C ALA A 116 -8.01 8.72 -9.11
N ARG A 117 -8.41 8.05 -8.02
CA ARG A 117 -8.53 8.68 -6.70
C ARG A 117 -7.19 9.19 -6.17
N ILE A 118 -6.12 8.42 -6.33
CA ILE A 118 -4.77 8.85 -5.94
C ILE A 118 -4.39 10.16 -6.65
N ARG A 119 -4.59 10.24 -7.98
CA ARG A 119 -4.30 11.44 -8.75
C ARG A 119 -5.17 12.63 -8.33
N GLU A 120 -6.45 12.40 -8.08
CA GLU A 120 -7.38 13.43 -7.62
C GLU A 120 -6.93 14.07 -6.31
N VAL A 121 -6.62 13.25 -5.28
CA VAL A 121 -6.18 13.76 -3.99
C VAL A 121 -4.80 14.42 -4.08
N ALA A 122 -3.89 13.89 -4.87
CA ALA A 122 -2.58 14.49 -5.09
C ALA A 122 -2.68 15.89 -5.70
N ALA A 123 -3.62 16.11 -6.62
CA ALA A 123 -3.80 17.39 -7.28
C ALA A 123 -4.49 18.46 -6.41
N SER A 124 -5.28 18.06 -5.42
CA SER A 124 -6.18 18.97 -4.70
C SER A 124 -6.11 18.89 -3.18
N TRP A 125 -5.52 17.81 -2.63
CA TRP A 125 -5.55 17.53 -1.20
C TRP A 125 -4.34 16.70 -0.74
N PRO A 126 -3.17 17.33 -0.49
CA PRO A 126 -1.93 16.64 -0.11
C PRO A 126 -2.06 15.69 1.09
N ALA A 127 -2.82 16.06 2.12
CA ALA A 127 -3.04 15.19 3.28
C ALA A 127 -3.83 13.93 2.91
N GLY A 128 -4.76 13.99 1.96
CA GLY A 128 -5.43 12.83 1.39
C GLY A 128 -4.47 11.91 0.62
N TYR A 129 -3.52 12.49 -0.12
CA TYR A 129 -2.47 11.69 -0.76
C TYR A 129 -1.63 10.91 0.27
N VAL A 130 -1.28 11.53 1.40
CA VAL A 130 -0.54 10.85 2.49
C VAL A 130 -1.32 9.62 3.01
N ALA A 131 -2.65 9.65 3.02
CA ALA A 131 -3.47 8.50 3.40
C ALA A 131 -3.24 7.29 2.48
N HIS A 132 -3.23 7.49 1.16
CA HIS A 132 -2.93 6.43 0.18
C HIS A 132 -1.48 5.97 0.27
N HIS A 133 -0.54 6.90 0.40
CA HIS A 133 0.89 6.63 0.56
C HIS A 133 1.14 5.78 1.81
N TYR A 134 0.57 6.13 2.95
CA TYR A 134 0.63 5.36 4.19
C TYR A 134 0.10 3.94 4.01
N THR A 135 -1.13 3.82 3.46
CA THR A 135 -1.82 2.54 3.30
C THR A 135 -1.01 1.57 2.44
N ARG A 136 -0.41 2.05 1.36
CA ARG A 136 0.38 1.21 0.45
C ARG A 136 1.76 0.89 1.02
N TYR A 137 2.60 1.88 1.22
CA TYR A 137 4.03 1.64 1.53
C TYR A 137 4.25 0.96 2.89
N LEU A 138 3.50 1.33 3.95
CA LEU A 138 3.64 0.66 5.23
C LEU A 138 3.01 -0.74 5.23
N GLY A 139 1.98 -0.96 4.42
CA GLY A 139 1.40 -2.27 4.17
C GLY A 139 2.43 -3.22 3.54
N ASP A 140 3.09 -2.78 2.48
CA ASP A 140 4.05 -3.61 1.75
C ASP A 140 5.36 -3.84 2.52
N LEU A 141 5.82 -2.85 3.30
CA LEU A 141 6.94 -3.02 4.27
C LEU A 141 6.61 -4.00 5.41
N SER A 142 5.36 -4.38 5.58
CA SER A 142 4.90 -5.31 6.63
C SER A 142 4.38 -6.61 6.03
N GLY A 143 3.16 -6.61 5.52
CA GLY A 143 2.47 -7.80 4.95
C GLY A 143 3.09 -8.27 3.64
N GLY A 144 3.63 -7.37 2.83
CA GLY A 144 4.28 -7.70 1.56
C GLY A 144 5.41 -8.73 1.68
N GLN A 145 6.11 -8.76 2.82
CA GLN A 145 7.17 -9.75 3.06
C GLN A 145 6.63 -11.19 3.14
N MET A 146 5.38 -11.36 3.58
CA MET A 146 4.74 -12.68 3.56
C MET A 146 4.39 -13.10 2.12
N ILE A 147 3.83 -12.17 1.34
CA ILE A 147 3.49 -12.43 -0.08
C ILE A 147 4.74 -12.86 -0.85
N ARG A 148 5.86 -12.14 -0.68
CA ARG A 148 7.14 -12.48 -1.30
C ARG A 148 7.58 -13.91 -0.98
N ARG A 149 7.62 -14.28 0.31
CA ARG A 149 8.04 -15.63 0.74
C ARG A 149 7.14 -16.73 0.19
N ILE A 150 5.85 -16.45 0.06
CA ILE A 150 4.92 -17.40 -0.56
C ILE A 150 5.22 -17.53 -2.05
N ALA A 151 5.42 -16.42 -2.76
CA ALA A 151 5.75 -16.44 -4.18
C ALA A 151 7.06 -17.22 -4.45
N GLU A 152 8.12 -16.94 -3.69
CA GLU A 152 9.41 -17.64 -3.77
C GLU A 152 9.22 -19.17 -3.55
N ARG A 153 8.48 -19.54 -2.52
CA ARG A 153 8.30 -20.96 -2.17
C ARG A 153 7.34 -21.70 -3.09
N THR A 154 6.22 -21.08 -3.45
CA THR A 154 5.12 -21.76 -4.15
C THR A 154 5.36 -21.83 -5.65
N TRP A 155 5.92 -20.77 -6.24
CA TRP A 155 6.12 -20.69 -7.69
C TRP A 155 7.58 -20.75 -8.11
N GLY A 156 8.50 -21.03 -7.15
CA GLY A 156 9.91 -21.23 -7.43
C GLY A 156 10.64 -19.97 -7.90
N LEU A 157 10.12 -18.79 -7.56
CA LEU A 157 10.79 -17.53 -7.89
C LEU A 157 12.07 -17.37 -7.07
N GLU A 158 13.10 -16.79 -7.67
CA GLU A 158 14.38 -16.57 -6.99
C GLU A 158 14.20 -15.65 -5.78
N SER A 159 14.82 -16.03 -4.66
CA SER A 159 14.71 -15.26 -3.42
C SER A 159 15.26 -13.85 -3.59
N LYS A 160 14.42 -12.85 -3.41
CA LYS A 160 14.69 -11.43 -3.64
C LYS A 160 15.13 -11.11 -5.08
N GLY A 161 14.92 -12.05 -6.00
CA GLY A 161 15.21 -11.91 -7.42
C GLY A 161 14.08 -11.23 -8.20
N ASP A 162 14.26 -11.18 -9.53
CA ASP A 162 13.25 -10.67 -10.44
C ASP A 162 11.98 -11.54 -10.36
N GLY A 163 10.83 -10.91 -10.41
CA GLY A 163 9.52 -11.50 -10.13
C GLY A 163 8.98 -11.19 -8.73
N VAL A 164 9.85 -10.83 -7.77
CA VAL A 164 9.47 -10.45 -6.40
C VAL A 164 10.21 -9.20 -5.88
N ARG A 165 10.91 -8.47 -6.74
CA ARG A 165 11.69 -7.28 -6.43
C ARG A 165 10.84 -6.17 -5.81
N PHE A 166 9.59 -6.07 -6.20
CA PHE A 166 8.64 -5.13 -5.62
C PHE A 166 8.67 -5.14 -4.08
N TYR A 167 8.81 -6.31 -3.49
CA TYR A 167 8.82 -6.48 -2.04
C TYR A 167 10.20 -6.28 -1.40
N VAL A 168 11.24 -6.00 -2.18
CA VAL A 168 12.63 -5.83 -1.72
C VAL A 168 12.96 -4.34 -1.64
N PHE A 169 13.06 -3.81 -0.44
CA PHE A 169 13.38 -2.40 -0.18
C PHE A 169 14.86 -2.26 0.16
N GLU A 170 15.73 -2.33 -0.85
CA GLU A 170 17.20 -2.34 -0.67
C GLU A 170 17.75 -1.12 0.08
N GLY A 171 17.11 0.05 -0.10
CA GLY A 171 17.48 1.28 0.62
C GLY A 171 16.98 1.36 2.07
N ILE A 172 16.34 0.33 2.59
CA ILE A 172 15.75 0.32 3.95
C ILE A 172 16.33 -0.85 4.76
N ASP A 173 17.48 -0.62 5.38
CA ASP A 173 18.17 -1.65 6.17
C ASP A 173 17.37 -2.08 7.41
N ASN A 174 16.63 -1.15 8.02
CA ASN A 174 15.83 -1.41 9.22
C ASN A 174 14.36 -0.97 9.00
N PRO A 175 13.51 -1.85 8.47
CA PRO A 175 12.10 -1.53 8.26
C PRO A 175 11.33 -1.14 9.52
N ALA A 176 11.73 -1.64 10.69
CA ALA A 176 11.09 -1.28 11.96
C ALA A 176 11.41 0.17 12.36
N ALA A 177 12.66 0.60 12.20
CA ALA A 177 13.09 1.97 12.45
C ALA A 177 12.42 2.93 11.45
N PHE A 178 12.44 2.58 10.16
CA PHE A 178 11.80 3.37 9.10
C PHE A 178 10.30 3.58 9.38
N LYS A 179 9.57 2.53 9.74
CA LYS A 179 8.14 2.63 10.09
C LYS A 179 7.89 3.47 11.34
N ARG A 180 8.79 3.48 12.32
CA ARG A 180 8.68 4.38 13.49
C ARG A 180 8.86 5.84 13.08
N GLU A 181 9.88 6.13 12.26
CA GLU A 181 10.13 7.47 11.74
C GLU A 181 8.94 7.97 10.90
N TYR A 182 8.43 7.14 10.01
CA TYR A 182 7.24 7.47 9.22
C TYR A 182 6.03 7.83 10.09
N ARG A 183 5.78 7.05 11.15
CA ARG A 183 4.69 7.33 12.10
C ARG A 183 4.93 8.62 12.88
N ALA A 184 6.17 8.89 13.30
CA ALA A 184 6.49 10.14 13.96
C ALA A 184 6.23 11.37 13.07
N ARG A 185 6.45 11.26 11.75
CA ARG A 185 6.07 12.29 10.77
C ARG A 185 4.56 12.46 10.66
N LEU A 186 3.79 11.36 10.66
CA LEU A 186 2.33 11.42 10.72
C LEU A 186 1.83 12.15 11.99
N ASP A 187 2.44 11.86 13.13
CA ASP A 187 2.07 12.47 14.41
C ASP A 187 2.40 13.97 14.44
N ALA A 188 3.40 14.41 13.67
CA ALA A 188 3.84 15.80 13.54
C ALA A 188 3.22 16.54 12.34
N LEU A 189 2.24 15.95 11.65
CA LEU A 189 1.61 16.62 10.50
C LEU A 189 1.05 17.99 10.88
N PRO A 190 1.35 19.05 10.10
CA PRO A 190 0.88 20.41 10.36
C PRO A 190 -0.58 20.61 9.92
N VAL A 191 -1.49 19.80 10.44
CA VAL A 191 -2.92 19.82 10.10
C VAL A 191 -3.77 19.82 11.37
N ASP A 192 -4.96 20.42 11.30
CA ASP A 192 -5.88 20.50 12.41
C ASP A 192 -6.63 19.16 12.67
N GLU A 193 -7.41 19.11 13.73
CA GLU A 193 -8.15 17.91 14.13
C GLU A 193 -9.29 17.55 13.16
N LEU A 194 -9.83 18.51 12.43
CA LEU A 194 -10.82 18.23 11.38
C LEU A 194 -10.16 17.54 10.19
N GLU A 195 -9.01 18.05 9.78
CA GLU A 195 -8.23 17.48 8.69
C GLU A 195 -7.71 16.08 9.03
N LYS A 196 -7.25 15.85 10.27
CA LYS A 196 -6.87 14.51 10.74
C LYS A 196 -8.02 13.51 10.60
N ARG A 197 -9.24 13.92 10.95
CA ARG A 197 -10.42 13.05 10.76
C ARG A 197 -10.67 12.73 9.28
N ARG A 198 -10.52 13.72 8.38
CA ARG A 198 -10.64 13.50 6.93
C ARG A 198 -9.59 12.53 6.41
N VAL A 199 -8.35 12.64 6.87
CA VAL A 199 -7.26 11.71 6.52
C VAL A 199 -7.56 10.27 6.99
N VAL A 200 -8.13 10.10 8.18
CA VAL A 200 -8.58 8.78 8.67
C VAL A 200 -9.64 8.18 7.75
N GLU A 201 -10.64 8.96 7.34
CA GLU A 201 -11.66 8.47 6.40
C GLU A 201 -11.07 8.16 5.02
N GLU A 202 -10.08 8.93 4.57
CA GLU A 202 -9.39 8.64 3.31
C GLU A 202 -8.54 7.37 3.40
N CYS A 203 -7.92 7.07 4.55
CA CYS A 203 -7.27 5.77 4.77
C CYS A 203 -8.27 4.62 4.64
N ARG A 204 -9.48 4.76 5.20
CA ARG A 204 -10.55 3.76 5.04
C ARG A 204 -10.95 3.59 3.57
N SER A 205 -11.07 4.71 2.85
CA SER A 205 -11.35 4.73 1.41
C SER A 205 -10.25 4.03 0.61
N ALA A 206 -8.98 4.26 0.94
CA ALA A 206 -7.85 3.60 0.31
C ALA A 206 -7.89 2.07 0.49
N PHE A 207 -8.22 1.59 1.69
CA PHE A 207 -8.44 0.15 1.92
C PHE A 207 -9.64 -0.39 1.14
N ALA A 208 -10.75 0.34 1.09
CA ALA A 208 -11.93 -0.07 0.33
C ALA A 208 -11.63 -0.18 -1.17
N LEU A 209 -10.87 0.77 -1.73
CA LEU A 209 -10.41 0.72 -3.12
C LEU A 209 -9.48 -0.47 -3.37
N ASN A 210 -8.56 -0.75 -2.46
CA ASN A 210 -7.69 -1.93 -2.55
C ASN A 210 -8.51 -3.24 -2.49
N ASN A 211 -9.51 -3.33 -1.61
CA ASN A 211 -10.40 -4.49 -1.52
C ASN A 211 -11.22 -4.69 -2.80
N ALA A 212 -11.62 -3.60 -3.46
CA ALA A 212 -12.29 -3.68 -4.76
C ALA A 212 -11.36 -4.26 -5.85
N VAL A 213 -10.06 -3.97 -5.82
CA VAL A 213 -9.07 -4.61 -6.71
C VAL A 213 -9.02 -6.12 -6.45
N PHE A 214 -9.03 -6.54 -5.19
CA PHE A 214 -9.07 -7.97 -4.85
C PHE A 214 -10.38 -8.64 -5.28
N ALA A 215 -11.50 -7.92 -5.23
CA ALA A 215 -12.78 -8.44 -5.73
C ALA A 215 -12.74 -8.64 -7.26
N ASP A 216 -12.23 -7.66 -8.01
CA ASP A 216 -12.06 -7.80 -9.47
C ASP A 216 -11.14 -8.98 -9.81
N LEU A 217 -10.01 -9.12 -9.10
CA LEU A 217 -9.11 -10.28 -9.26
C LEU A 217 -9.79 -11.59 -8.92
N GLY A 218 -10.62 -11.61 -7.88
CA GLY A 218 -11.40 -12.78 -7.48
C GLY A 218 -12.40 -13.26 -8.54
N THR A 219 -12.88 -12.37 -9.40
CA THR A 219 -13.73 -12.77 -10.54
C THR A 219 -12.94 -13.52 -11.63
N LEU A 220 -11.64 -13.20 -11.76
CA LEU A 220 -10.75 -13.86 -12.72
C LEU A 220 -10.20 -15.18 -12.18
N PHE A 221 -10.03 -15.26 -10.88
CA PHE A 221 -9.48 -16.41 -10.17
C PHE A 221 -10.45 -16.85 -9.06
N PRO A 222 -11.57 -17.49 -9.42
CA PRO A 222 -12.52 -17.96 -8.42
C PRO A 222 -11.87 -19.04 -7.55
N ALA A 223 -12.02 -18.91 -6.22
CA ALA A 223 -11.61 -19.96 -5.33
C ALA A 223 -12.43 -21.22 -5.65
N THR A 224 -11.78 -22.26 -6.15
CA THR A 224 -12.43 -23.57 -6.27
C THR A 224 -12.81 -24.07 -4.88
N ALA A 225 -14.10 -24.42 -4.72
CA ALA A 225 -14.63 -24.95 -3.48
C ALA A 225 -13.94 -26.25 -3.06
#